data_26da59e3a6067f887d14a77f41410ba3
#
_entry.id   26da59e3a6067f887d14a77f41410ba3
#
_cell.length_a   1.000
_cell.length_b   1.000
_cell.length_c   1.000
_cell.angle_alpha   90.00
_cell.angle_beta   90.00
_cell.angle_gamma   90.00
#
_symmetry.space_group_name_H-M   'P 1'
#
loop_
_entity.id
_entity.type
_entity.pdbx_description
1 polymer ?
#
loop_
_entity_poly.entity_id
_entity_poly.type
_entity_poly.pdbx_seq_one_letter_code
_entity_poly.pdbx_strand_id
1 'polypeptide(L)'
;ALGLASKRFRPILDGMKWLIIDEMHSLVPTKRGTHLSLSMALMDSVVSSEVQRIGISATMEPLDAVAEFLVASDSRERDEEKQKVAIAKISGDRELDLDIILPTPRFSSTPVKEILDHNIDRIKELVEAHTTTLVFVNTRNMTETFVQKLKIAGLEGVEGHHGSMDKAIRLDR
;
A
#
# COMPACT_ATOMS: atom_id res chain seq x y z
N ALA A 1 -17.66 -12.51 -4.16
CA ALA A 1 -19.09 -12.83 -3.92
C ALA A 1 -19.64 -13.83 -4.94
N LEU A 2 -19.55 -13.58 -6.25
CA LEU A 2 -20.12 -14.50 -7.28
C LEU A 2 -19.52 -15.91 -7.24
N GLY A 3 -18.21 -16.03 -6.97
CA GLY A 3 -17.54 -17.32 -6.81
C GLY A 3 -18.04 -18.10 -5.59
N LEU A 4 -18.29 -17.42 -4.47
CA LEU A 4 -18.76 -18.02 -3.22
C LEU A 4 -20.17 -18.60 -3.35
N ALA A 5 -21.04 -17.99 -4.18
CA ALA A 5 -22.39 -18.48 -4.44
C ALA A 5 -22.44 -19.69 -5.41
N SER A 6 -21.34 -20.00 -6.09
CA SER A 6 -21.30 -21.07 -7.09
C SER A 6 -20.99 -22.43 -6.47
N LYS A 7 -21.85 -23.41 -6.69
CA LYS A 7 -21.63 -24.82 -6.25
C LYS A 7 -20.31 -25.42 -6.78
N ARG A 8 -19.78 -24.90 -7.90
CA ARG A 8 -18.54 -25.37 -8.51
C ARG A 8 -17.31 -25.01 -7.69
N PHE A 9 -17.33 -23.85 -6.97
CA PHE A 9 -16.19 -23.38 -6.19
C PHE A 9 -16.21 -23.88 -4.73
N ARG A 10 -17.32 -24.40 -4.25
CA ARG A 10 -17.44 -24.91 -2.89
C ARG A 10 -16.36 -25.90 -2.49
N PRO A 11 -16.04 -26.95 -3.28
CA PRO A 11 -15.00 -27.92 -2.90
C PRO A 11 -13.60 -27.29 -2.78
N ILE A 12 -13.33 -26.21 -3.51
CA ILE A 12 -12.06 -25.47 -3.43
C ILE A 12 -12.00 -24.68 -2.12
N LEU A 13 -13.13 -24.11 -1.71
CA LEU A 13 -13.23 -23.32 -0.48
C LEU A 13 -13.22 -24.19 0.77
N ASP A 14 -13.78 -25.38 0.73
CA ASP A 14 -13.83 -26.32 1.86
C ASP A 14 -12.43 -26.77 2.34
N GLY A 15 -11.41 -26.68 1.47
CA GLY A 15 -10.01 -26.94 1.82
C GLY A 15 -9.22 -25.72 2.34
N MET A 16 -9.87 -24.56 2.42
CA MET A 16 -9.18 -23.32 2.81
C MET A 16 -8.93 -23.30 4.32
N LYS A 17 -7.69 -23.03 4.70
CA LYS A 17 -7.24 -22.93 6.10
C LYS A 17 -6.93 -21.49 6.50
N TRP A 18 -6.49 -20.69 5.55
CA TRP A 18 -6.04 -19.32 5.78
C TRP A 18 -6.63 -18.37 4.76
N LEU A 19 -7.04 -17.19 5.23
CA LEU A 19 -7.42 -16.05 4.42
C LEU A 19 -6.48 -14.91 4.76
N ILE A 20 -5.61 -14.54 3.83
CA ILE A 20 -4.67 -13.43 3.99
C ILE A 20 -5.22 -12.20 3.27
N ILE A 21 -5.32 -11.09 4.00
CA ILE A 21 -5.77 -9.80 3.48
C ILE A 21 -4.60 -8.83 3.60
N ASP A 22 -4.05 -8.45 2.46
CA ASP A 22 -2.96 -7.49 2.38
C ASP A 22 -3.48 -6.06 2.18
N GLU A 23 -2.67 -5.06 2.58
CA GLU A 23 -2.97 -3.64 2.45
C GLU A 23 -4.30 -3.22 3.12
N MET A 24 -4.58 -3.74 4.30
CA MET A 24 -5.84 -3.47 5.00
C MET A 24 -6.12 -1.98 5.19
N HIS A 25 -5.09 -1.17 5.41
CA HIS A 25 -5.23 0.28 5.55
C HIS A 25 -5.89 0.95 4.34
N SER A 26 -5.73 0.40 3.15
CA SER A 26 -6.35 0.89 1.92
C SER A 26 -7.77 0.38 1.70
N LEU A 27 -8.15 -0.69 2.40
CA LEU A 27 -9.45 -1.37 2.22
C LEU A 27 -10.47 -0.96 3.28
N VAL A 28 -10.08 -1.04 4.56
CA VAL A 28 -10.99 -0.86 5.71
C VAL A 28 -11.86 0.41 5.61
N PRO A 29 -11.34 1.60 5.31
CA PRO A 29 -12.14 2.83 5.28
C PRO A 29 -12.98 3.01 4.00
N THR A 30 -13.07 2.00 3.14
CA THR A 30 -13.67 2.14 1.81
C THR A 30 -14.88 1.23 1.58
N LYS A 31 -15.70 1.55 0.56
CA LYS A 31 -16.76 0.65 0.08
C LYS A 31 -16.26 -0.73 -0.35
N ARG A 32 -15.00 -0.83 -0.78
CA ARG A 32 -14.36 -2.11 -1.12
C ARG A 32 -14.15 -2.95 0.14
N GLY A 33 -13.78 -2.32 1.26
CA GLY A 33 -13.69 -2.99 2.56
C GLY A 33 -15.05 -3.50 3.02
N THR A 34 -16.11 -2.71 2.95
CA THR A 34 -17.47 -3.17 3.25
C THR A 34 -17.87 -4.39 2.42
N HIS A 35 -17.58 -4.36 1.11
CA HIS A 35 -17.85 -5.50 0.24
C HIS A 35 -17.02 -6.74 0.62
N LEU A 36 -15.76 -6.55 1.04
CA LEU A 36 -14.91 -7.64 1.51
C LEU A 36 -15.44 -8.23 2.81
N SER A 37 -15.85 -7.40 3.78
CA SER A 37 -16.46 -7.85 5.03
C SER A 37 -17.70 -8.73 4.80
N LEU A 38 -18.61 -8.27 3.92
CA LEU A 38 -19.77 -9.07 3.52
C LEU A 38 -19.37 -10.38 2.82
N SER A 39 -18.31 -10.36 2.02
CA SER A 39 -17.81 -11.56 1.35
C SER A 39 -17.19 -12.55 2.34
N MET A 40 -16.53 -12.07 3.39
CA MET A 40 -16.01 -12.91 4.49
C MET A 40 -17.16 -13.56 5.27
N ALA A 41 -18.18 -12.80 5.62
CA ALA A 41 -19.36 -13.34 6.31
C ALA A 41 -20.09 -14.40 5.46
N LEU A 42 -20.21 -14.16 4.14
CA LEU A 42 -20.76 -15.16 3.23
C LEU A 42 -19.88 -16.42 3.14
N MET A 43 -18.56 -16.23 3.14
CA MET A 43 -17.60 -17.33 3.15
C MET A 43 -17.81 -18.22 4.38
N ASP A 44 -17.90 -17.64 5.57
CA ASP A 44 -18.14 -18.37 6.82
C ASP A 44 -19.44 -19.18 6.79
N SER A 45 -20.48 -18.70 6.10
CA SER A 45 -21.73 -19.43 5.95
C SER A 45 -21.66 -20.61 4.95
N VAL A 46 -20.64 -20.66 4.12
CA VAL A 46 -20.49 -21.63 3.02
C VAL A 46 -19.42 -22.66 3.29
N VAL A 47 -18.34 -22.28 3.97
CA VAL A 47 -17.18 -23.12 4.28
C VAL A 47 -17.44 -23.88 5.57
N SER A 48 -17.18 -25.20 5.54
CA SER A 48 -17.43 -26.08 6.70
C SER A 48 -16.27 -26.08 7.71
N SER A 49 -15.09 -25.59 7.30
CA SER A 49 -13.88 -25.53 8.13
C SER A 49 -13.69 -24.15 8.75
N GLU A 50 -13.08 -24.09 9.92
CA GLU A 50 -12.62 -22.85 10.50
C GLU A 50 -11.45 -22.29 9.69
N VAL A 51 -11.60 -21.04 9.22
CA VAL A 51 -10.60 -20.35 8.41
C VAL A 51 -9.90 -19.28 9.25
N GLN A 52 -8.60 -19.45 9.49
CA GLN A 52 -7.80 -18.41 10.15
C GLN A 52 -7.66 -17.19 9.24
N ARG A 53 -7.96 -16.02 9.76
CA ARG A 53 -7.81 -14.76 9.04
C ARG A 53 -6.54 -14.04 9.48
N ILE A 54 -5.79 -13.55 8.50
CA ILE A 54 -4.52 -12.85 8.71
C ILE A 54 -4.61 -11.52 7.96
N GLY A 55 -4.49 -10.42 8.68
CA GLY A 55 -4.43 -9.08 8.11
C GLY A 55 -3.01 -8.57 8.09
N ILE A 56 -2.56 -8.04 6.96
CA ILE A 56 -1.28 -7.36 6.81
C ILE A 56 -1.58 -5.91 6.45
N SER A 57 -0.92 -4.99 7.14
CA SER A 57 -1.16 -3.57 6.93
C SER A 57 0.09 -2.75 7.23
N ALA A 58 0.22 -1.62 6.54
CA ALA A 58 1.08 -0.54 7.01
C ALA A 58 0.49 0.07 8.31
N THR A 59 1.13 1.07 8.86
CA THR A 59 0.69 1.74 10.07
C THR A 59 -0.76 2.24 9.92
N MET A 60 -1.65 1.74 10.79
CA MET A 60 -3.05 2.15 10.90
C MET A 60 -3.40 2.41 12.35
N GLU A 61 -4.25 3.39 12.56
CA GLU A 61 -4.87 3.65 13.87
C GLU A 61 -6.34 4.03 13.67
N PRO A 62 -7.25 3.57 14.54
CA PRO A 62 -7.02 2.65 15.67
C PRO A 62 -6.89 1.18 15.23
N LEU A 63 -5.92 0.46 15.78
CA LEU A 63 -5.67 -0.96 15.47
C LEU A 63 -6.86 -1.86 15.82
N ASP A 64 -7.60 -1.52 16.86
CA ASP A 64 -8.77 -2.28 17.31
C ASP A 64 -9.87 -2.32 16.25
N ALA A 65 -10.12 -1.21 15.55
CA ALA A 65 -11.10 -1.17 14.46
C ALA A 65 -10.68 -2.05 13.27
N VAL A 66 -9.38 -2.16 13.03
CA VAL A 66 -8.83 -3.06 11.99
C VAL A 66 -8.96 -4.51 12.41
N ALA A 67 -8.71 -4.80 13.67
CA ALA A 67 -8.89 -6.13 14.25
C ALA A 67 -10.38 -6.56 14.18
N GLU A 68 -11.30 -5.68 14.55
CA GLU A 68 -12.75 -5.92 14.44
C GLU A 68 -13.18 -6.21 12.98
N PHE A 69 -12.59 -5.51 12.02
CA PHE A 69 -12.85 -5.77 10.61
C PHE A 69 -12.49 -7.19 10.19
N LEU A 70 -11.40 -7.76 10.70
CA LEU A 70 -10.97 -9.12 10.42
C LEU A 70 -11.93 -10.17 10.98
N VAL A 71 -12.50 -9.91 12.15
CA VAL A 71 -13.37 -10.87 12.83
C VAL A 71 -14.74 -10.99 12.15
N ALA A 72 -15.15 -9.99 11.34
CA ALA A 72 -16.41 -9.91 10.57
C ALA A 72 -17.55 -10.64 11.27
N SER A 73 -18.08 -10.02 12.28
CA SER A 73 -18.96 -10.65 13.27
C SER A 73 -20.21 -11.26 12.67
N ASP A 74 -20.42 -12.52 12.88
CA ASP A 74 -21.77 -13.01 13.10
C ASP A 74 -22.18 -12.58 14.52
N SER A 75 -22.97 -11.51 14.58
CA SER A 75 -23.33 -10.80 15.82
C SER A 75 -24.27 -11.59 16.74
N ARG A 76 -24.53 -12.86 16.46
CA ARG A 76 -25.54 -13.67 17.17
C ARG A 76 -24.96 -14.54 18.28
N GLU A 77 -23.68 -14.88 18.23
CA GLU A 77 -22.99 -15.62 19.29
C GLU A 77 -21.61 -15.04 19.52
N ARG A 78 -21.53 -13.92 20.24
CA ARG A 78 -20.26 -13.35 20.71
C ARG A 78 -19.75 -14.20 21.87
N ASP A 79 -19.04 -15.25 21.54
CA ASP A 79 -18.15 -15.90 22.50
C ASP A 79 -16.90 -15.01 22.59
N GLU A 80 -16.86 -14.11 23.57
CA GLU A 80 -15.79 -13.10 23.72
C GLU A 80 -14.39 -13.71 23.81
N GLU A 81 -14.27 -14.99 24.18
CA GLU A 81 -13.00 -15.70 24.22
C GLU A 81 -12.50 -16.14 22.83
N LYS A 82 -13.39 -16.40 21.89
CA LYS A 82 -13.02 -16.87 20.54
C LYS A 82 -12.64 -15.75 19.56
N GLN A 83 -12.90 -14.51 19.90
CA GLN A 83 -12.69 -13.35 19.02
C GLN A 83 -11.42 -12.55 19.31
N LYS A 84 -10.46 -13.13 20.03
CA LYS A 84 -9.20 -12.43 20.30
C LYS A 84 -8.33 -12.39 19.05
N VAL A 85 -8.20 -11.19 18.45
CA VAL A 85 -7.24 -10.94 17.40
C VAL A 85 -5.87 -10.69 18.03
N ALA A 86 -4.87 -11.51 17.67
CA ALA A 86 -3.50 -11.24 18.06
C ALA A 86 -2.93 -10.14 17.16
N ILE A 87 -2.49 -9.04 17.75
CA ILE A 87 -1.89 -7.92 17.04
C ILE A 87 -0.37 -8.00 17.21
N ALA A 88 0.35 -8.22 16.10
CA ALA A 88 1.80 -8.13 16.05
C ALA A 88 2.20 -6.78 15.45
N LYS A 89 2.68 -5.88 16.29
CA LYS A 89 3.21 -4.57 15.87
C LYS A 89 4.73 -4.65 15.83
N ILE A 90 5.30 -4.53 14.63
CA ILE A 90 6.75 -4.43 14.47
C ILE A 90 7.09 -2.94 14.43
N SER A 91 7.60 -2.40 15.51
CA SER A 91 8.21 -1.08 15.55
C SER A 91 9.71 -1.24 15.29
N GLY A 92 10.17 -0.80 14.15
CA GLY A 92 11.60 -0.61 13.94
C GLY A 92 11.97 0.80 14.41
N ASP A 93 12.95 0.92 15.28
CA ASP A 93 13.58 2.20 15.58
C ASP A 93 14.36 2.64 14.34
N ARG A 94 13.69 3.37 13.46
CA ARG A 94 14.36 4.06 12.36
C ARG A 94 14.60 5.49 12.81
N GLU A 95 15.86 5.87 12.83
CA GLU A 95 16.23 7.28 12.93
C GLU A 95 15.74 7.98 11.66
N LEU A 96 14.79 8.90 11.82
CA LEU A 96 14.24 9.68 10.72
C LEU A 96 14.82 11.08 10.81
N ASP A 97 15.58 11.47 9.80
CA ASP A 97 15.97 12.84 9.55
C ASP A 97 14.98 13.43 8.54
N LEU A 98 14.08 14.30 9.01
CA LEU A 98 13.01 14.90 8.20
C LEU A 98 13.29 16.38 7.99
N ASP A 99 13.36 16.80 6.72
CA ASP A 99 13.51 18.18 6.34
C ASP A 99 12.46 18.60 5.30
N ILE A 100 12.03 19.88 5.38
CA ILE A 100 11.14 20.50 4.41
C ILE A 100 11.92 21.57 3.67
N ILE A 101 12.22 21.29 2.42
CA ILE A 101 13.05 22.15 1.60
C ILE A 101 12.21 22.89 0.56
N LEU A 102 12.28 24.21 0.56
CA LEU A 102 11.73 25.01 -0.52
C LEU A 102 12.78 25.10 -1.63
N PRO A 103 12.45 24.79 -2.87
CA PRO A 103 13.41 24.80 -3.98
C PRO A 103 13.96 26.20 -4.30
N THR A 104 13.23 27.25 -3.90
CA THR A 104 13.63 28.65 -4.06
C THR A 104 13.03 29.52 -2.98
N PRO A 105 13.78 30.54 -2.46
CA PRO A 105 13.26 31.49 -1.48
C PRO A 105 12.05 32.32 -1.97
N ARG A 106 11.91 32.47 -3.28
CA ARG A 106 10.83 33.24 -3.92
C ARG A 106 9.80 32.33 -4.60
N PHE A 107 9.45 31.25 -3.94
CA PHE A 107 8.57 30.22 -4.50
C PHE A 107 7.29 30.76 -5.15
N SER A 108 6.62 31.74 -4.53
CA SER A 108 5.36 32.30 -5.03
C SER A 108 5.48 33.15 -6.30
N SER A 109 6.67 33.64 -6.63
CA SER A 109 6.95 34.49 -7.80
C SER A 109 7.83 33.83 -8.86
N THR A 110 8.30 32.62 -8.59
CA THR A 110 9.17 31.89 -9.52
C THR A 110 8.33 31.10 -10.53
N PRO A 111 8.63 31.16 -11.82
CA PRO A 111 7.97 30.36 -12.84
C PRO A 111 8.06 28.87 -12.57
N VAL A 112 6.99 28.12 -12.84
CA VAL A 112 6.91 26.67 -12.57
C VAL A 112 8.09 25.88 -13.20
N LYS A 113 8.53 26.31 -14.37
CA LYS A 113 9.67 25.70 -15.06
C LYS A 113 10.97 25.83 -14.25
N GLU A 114 11.23 27.02 -13.71
CA GLU A 114 12.42 27.28 -12.89
C GLU A 114 12.34 26.53 -11.55
N ILE A 115 11.15 26.42 -10.96
CA ILE A 115 10.93 25.59 -9.76
C ILE A 115 11.30 24.13 -10.05
N LEU A 116 10.91 23.62 -11.21
CA LEU A 116 11.23 22.25 -11.59
C LEU A 116 12.75 22.06 -11.75
N ASP A 117 13.44 23.01 -12.37
CA ASP A 117 14.89 22.94 -12.57
C ASP A 117 15.62 23.00 -11.23
N HIS A 118 15.23 23.88 -10.32
CA HIS A 118 15.77 23.90 -8.94
C HIS A 118 15.51 22.58 -8.17
N ASN A 119 14.34 21.96 -8.37
CA ASN A 119 14.07 20.65 -7.77
C ASN A 119 15.01 19.58 -8.33
N ILE A 120 15.28 19.59 -9.63
CA ILE A 120 16.21 18.64 -10.27
C ILE A 120 17.61 18.79 -9.70
N ASP A 121 18.10 20.01 -9.59
CA ASP A 121 19.43 20.30 -9.02
C ASP A 121 19.52 19.80 -7.57
N ARG A 122 18.50 20.08 -6.77
CA ARG A 122 18.47 19.62 -5.37
C ARG A 122 18.37 18.10 -5.24
N ILE A 123 17.55 17.45 -6.07
CA ILE A 123 17.47 15.98 -6.09
C ILE A 123 18.83 15.39 -6.50
N LYS A 124 19.51 15.99 -7.47
CA LYS A 124 20.85 15.55 -7.88
C LYS A 124 21.83 15.57 -6.72
N GLU A 125 21.90 16.67 -5.97
CA GLU A 125 22.75 16.79 -4.79
C GLU A 125 22.44 15.68 -3.76
N LEU A 126 21.15 15.41 -3.51
CA LEU A 126 20.74 14.37 -2.57
C LEU A 126 21.10 12.97 -3.06
N VAL A 127 20.94 12.69 -4.35
CA VAL A 127 21.32 11.41 -4.94
C VAL A 127 22.83 11.18 -4.85
N GLU A 128 23.64 12.20 -5.13
CA GLU A 128 25.09 12.13 -5.05
C GLU A 128 25.59 11.97 -3.60
N ALA A 129 24.83 12.47 -2.63
CA ALA A 129 25.16 12.35 -1.20
C ALA A 129 24.74 11.02 -0.56
N HIS A 130 23.90 10.21 -1.21
CA HIS A 130 23.31 9.00 -0.66
C HIS A 130 23.55 7.79 -1.54
N THR A 131 23.55 6.59 -0.95
CA THR A 131 23.74 5.33 -1.68
C THR A 131 22.48 4.93 -2.48
N THR A 132 21.30 5.21 -1.93
CA THR A 132 20.00 4.89 -2.56
C THR A 132 19.02 6.00 -2.29
N THR A 133 18.38 6.51 -3.33
CA THR A 133 17.40 7.58 -3.23
C THR A 133 16.09 7.19 -3.90
N LEU A 134 14.98 7.33 -3.18
CA LEU A 134 13.64 7.16 -3.73
C LEU A 134 12.97 8.53 -3.87
N VAL A 135 12.55 8.87 -5.09
CA VAL A 135 11.87 10.13 -5.40
C VAL A 135 10.41 9.84 -5.75
N PHE A 136 9.49 10.29 -4.89
CA PHE A 136 8.05 10.14 -5.11
C PHE A 136 7.48 11.38 -5.81
N VAL A 137 6.70 11.16 -6.84
CA VAL A 137 6.01 12.22 -7.59
C VAL A 137 4.53 11.87 -7.77
N ASN A 138 3.69 12.88 -7.97
CA ASN A 138 2.23 12.71 -7.92
C ASN A 138 1.63 12.09 -9.19
N THR A 139 2.30 12.16 -10.34
CA THR A 139 1.77 11.69 -11.62
C THR A 139 2.79 10.92 -12.43
N ARG A 140 2.30 10.00 -13.28
CA ARG A 140 3.13 9.24 -14.22
C ARG A 140 3.97 10.14 -15.13
N ASN A 141 3.33 11.18 -15.64
CA ASN A 141 4.00 12.15 -16.53
C ASN A 141 5.15 12.87 -15.81
N MET A 142 4.98 13.18 -14.51
CA MET A 142 6.07 13.72 -13.70
C MET A 142 7.19 12.71 -13.52
N THR A 143 6.88 11.43 -13.31
CA THR A 143 7.91 10.39 -13.21
C THR A 143 8.81 10.39 -14.44
N GLU A 144 8.22 10.34 -15.63
CA GLU A 144 8.96 10.35 -16.89
C GLU A 144 9.75 11.65 -17.09
N THR A 145 9.15 12.80 -16.75
CA THR A 145 9.82 14.09 -16.82
C THR A 145 11.03 14.18 -15.89
N PHE A 146 10.88 13.71 -14.64
CA PHE A 146 11.99 13.71 -13.68
C PHE A 146 13.11 12.77 -14.10
N VAL A 147 12.78 11.56 -14.54
CA VAL A 147 13.78 10.60 -15.05
C VAL A 147 14.58 11.21 -16.21
N GLN A 148 13.87 11.80 -17.18
CA GLN A 148 14.54 12.42 -18.33
C GLN A 148 15.46 13.57 -17.91
N LYS A 149 14.96 14.48 -17.06
CA LYS A 149 15.74 15.65 -16.60
C LYS A 149 16.95 15.24 -15.74
N LEU A 150 16.81 14.27 -14.86
CA LEU A 150 17.92 13.76 -14.04
C LEU A 150 19.00 13.07 -14.90
N LYS A 151 18.61 12.33 -15.93
CA LYS A 151 19.55 11.75 -16.90
C LYS A 151 20.28 12.84 -17.70
N ILE A 152 19.57 13.88 -18.13
CA ILE A 152 20.18 15.05 -18.82
C ILE A 152 21.14 15.78 -17.87
N ALA A 153 20.82 15.85 -16.57
CA ALA A 153 21.70 16.42 -15.55
C ALA A 153 22.94 15.55 -15.22
N GLY A 154 23.10 14.40 -15.90
CA GLY A 154 24.27 13.53 -15.79
C GLY A 154 24.20 12.47 -14.72
N LEU A 155 23.02 12.20 -14.12
CA LEU A 155 22.85 11.08 -13.19
C LEU A 155 22.67 9.78 -13.95
N GLU A 156 23.52 8.81 -13.65
CA GLU A 156 23.41 7.42 -14.14
C GLU A 156 22.53 6.59 -13.19
N GLY A 157 21.95 5.48 -13.71
CA GLY A 157 21.17 4.56 -12.89
C GLY A 157 19.80 5.09 -12.44
N VAL A 158 19.31 6.20 -13.01
CA VAL A 158 17.99 6.76 -12.71
C VAL A 158 16.92 5.98 -13.46
N GLU A 159 15.98 5.42 -12.71
CA GLU A 159 14.87 4.64 -13.24
C GLU A 159 13.52 5.16 -12.77
N GLY A 160 12.54 5.17 -13.66
CA GLY A 160 11.17 5.50 -13.32
C GLY A 160 10.34 4.23 -13.07
N HIS A 161 9.46 4.27 -12.08
CA HIS A 161 8.54 3.18 -11.82
C HIS A 161 7.12 3.69 -11.66
N HIS A 162 6.19 3.19 -12.46
CA HIS A 162 4.76 3.52 -12.36
C HIS A 162 3.87 2.41 -12.91
N GLY A 163 2.61 2.41 -12.51
CA GLY A 163 1.67 1.32 -12.79
C GLY A 163 1.30 1.08 -14.26
N SER A 164 1.73 1.95 -15.20
CA SER A 164 1.50 1.78 -16.65
C SER A 164 2.70 1.17 -17.38
N MET A 165 3.79 0.87 -16.67
CA MET A 165 4.93 0.22 -17.31
C MET A 165 4.60 -1.23 -17.62
N ASP A 166 5.14 -1.74 -18.75
CA ASP A 166 5.00 -3.13 -19.15
C ASP A 166 5.54 -4.04 -18.04
N LYS A 167 4.83 -5.16 -17.81
CA LYS A 167 5.17 -6.12 -16.76
C LYS A 167 6.58 -6.69 -16.93
N ALA A 168 7.02 -6.86 -18.17
CA ALA A 168 8.38 -7.31 -18.50
C ALA A 168 9.44 -6.30 -18.01
N ILE A 169 9.23 -5.00 -18.25
CA ILE A 169 10.15 -3.94 -17.83
C ILE A 169 10.20 -3.80 -16.30
N ARG A 170 9.13 -4.18 -15.58
CA ARG A 170 9.09 -4.13 -14.10
C ARG A 170 9.83 -5.27 -13.41
N LEU A 171 10.06 -6.39 -14.09
CA LEU A 171 10.67 -7.60 -13.52
C LEU A 171 12.17 -7.74 -13.85
N ASP A 172 12.66 -6.99 -14.82
CA ASP A 172 14.08 -7.03 -15.26
C ASP A 172 14.97 -5.99 -14.53
N ARG A 173 14.46 -5.36 -13.43
CA ARG A 173 15.17 -4.28 -12.74
C ARG A 173 15.19 -4.48 -11.24
#